data_ec2dec626352c9db1f34f6a28f1ba7fb
#
_entry.id   ec2dec626352c9db1f34f6a28f1ba7fb
#
_cell.length_a   1.000
_cell.length_b   1.000
_cell.length_c   1.000
_cell.angle_alpha   90.00
_cell.angle_beta   90.00
_cell.angle_gamma   90.00
#
_symmetry.space_group_name_H-M   'P 1'
#
loop_
_entity.id
_entity.type
_entity.pdbx_description
1 polymer ?
#
loop_
_entity_poly.entity_id
_entity_poly.type
_entity_poly.pdbx_seq_one_letter_code
_entity_poly.pdbx_strand_id
1 'polypeptide(L)'
;MSEQNVNGTVAVENSRGGNGFLVLLRHGQTVWSESGQHTGRTNIPLTDIGCDQARAAGERLREAFPQGFAQGCMFASPLRRAQQTAQLAGYGDFKVLPEIAEWDYGRAEGRTRQDVSAAGGFAWDVWRDGPQALPESLEGDWIETLPNGEQVPVHNGPGETVEEAAARTRE
;
A
#
# COMPACT_ATOMS: atom_id res chain seq x y z
N MET A 1 2.77 -22.87 13.72
CA MET A 1 2.47 -21.65 12.96
C MET A 1 2.96 -21.88 11.53
N SER A 2 2.06 -22.15 10.61
CA SER A 2 2.41 -22.32 9.20
C SER A 2 1.96 -21.04 8.46
N GLU A 3 2.93 -20.15 8.19
CA GLU A 3 2.73 -19.07 7.24
C GLU A 3 2.66 -19.68 5.85
N GLN A 4 1.51 -19.61 5.21
CA GLN A 4 1.39 -19.90 3.77
C GLN A 4 1.59 -18.57 3.02
N ASN A 5 2.80 -18.35 2.53
CA ASN A 5 3.11 -17.24 1.64
C ASN A 5 2.70 -17.61 0.22
N VAL A 6 1.64 -17.02 -0.28
CA VAL A 6 1.14 -17.21 -1.65
C VAL A 6 1.42 -15.93 -2.43
N ASN A 7 2.66 -15.77 -2.94
CA ASN A 7 3.08 -14.70 -3.88
C ASN A 7 2.44 -13.32 -3.60
N GLY A 8 2.71 -12.75 -2.42
CA GLY A 8 2.24 -11.42 -2.04
C GLY A 8 0.91 -11.40 -1.27
N THR A 9 0.29 -12.54 -1.01
CA THR A 9 -0.87 -12.68 -0.15
C THR A 9 -0.44 -13.39 1.13
N VAL A 10 -0.65 -12.79 2.29
CA VAL A 10 -0.33 -13.39 3.60
C VAL A 10 -1.62 -13.77 4.30
N ALA A 11 -1.78 -15.06 4.62
CA ALA A 11 -2.85 -15.55 5.48
C ALA A 11 -2.31 -15.76 6.90
N VAL A 12 -2.91 -15.13 7.88
CA VAL A 12 -2.52 -15.28 9.30
C VAL A 12 -3.64 -15.95 10.07
N GLU A 13 -3.32 -17.08 10.71
CA GLU A 13 -4.26 -17.80 11.58
C GLU A 13 -4.42 -17.06 12.91
N ASN A 14 -5.67 -16.80 13.31
CA ASN A 14 -5.92 -16.13 14.60
C ASN A 14 -5.79 -17.10 15.77
N SER A 15 -4.77 -16.92 16.58
CA SER A 15 -4.43 -17.79 17.73
C SER A 15 -5.34 -17.62 18.97
N ARG A 16 -6.41 -16.84 18.91
CA ARG A 16 -7.32 -16.60 20.06
C ARG A 16 -8.59 -17.45 20.02
N GLY A 17 -8.47 -18.75 19.71
CA GLY A 17 -9.55 -19.73 19.96
C GLY A 17 -10.74 -19.71 19.00
N GLY A 18 -10.66 -19.00 17.89
CA GLY A 18 -11.62 -19.08 16.78
C GLY A 18 -10.92 -19.55 15.51
N ASN A 19 -11.55 -20.43 14.72
CA ASN A 19 -11.06 -20.87 13.42
C ASN A 19 -11.26 -19.76 12.37
N GLY A 20 -10.68 -18.57 12.58
CA GLY A 20 -10.76 -17.44 11.66
C GLY A 20 -9.42 -17.17 10.99
N PHE A 21 -9.46 -16.76 9.72
CA PHE A 21 -8.28 -16.33 8.96
C PHE A 21 -8.36 -14.83 8.70
N LEU A 22 -7.23 -14.13 8.84
CA LEU A 22 -7.02 -12.81 8.28
C LEU A 22 -6.25 -12.96 6.98
N VAL A 23 -6.84 -12.51 5.87
CA VAL A 23 -6.19 -12.53 4.56
C VAL A 23 -5.80 -11.11 4.19
N LEU A 24 -4.51 -10.89 3.93
CA LEU A 24 -3.96 -9.62 3.47
C LEU A 24 -3.62 -9.71 1.98
N LEU A 25 -4.23 -8.86 1.17
CA LEU A 25 -3.97 -8.74 -0.27
C LEU A 25 -3.24 -7.42 -0.52
N ARG A 26 -1.96 -7.51 -0.89
CA ARG A 26 -1.19 -6.33 -1.34
C ARG A 26 -1.64 -5.92 -2.74
N HIS A 27 -1.64 -4.61 -3.01
CA HIS A 27 -1.93 -4.07 -4.34
C HIS A 27 -0.95 -4.57 -5.41
N GLY A 28 -1.42 -4.67 -6.65
CA GLY A 28 -0.60 -4.97 -7.82
C GLY A 28 0.42 -3.87 -8.14
N GLN A 29 1.26 -4.11 -9.14
CA GLN A 29 2.29 -3.17 -9.57
C GLN A 29 1.71 -1.80 -9.93
N THR A 30 2.42 -0.75 -9.54
CA THR A 30 2.25 0.64 -9.99
C THR A 30 3.56 1.13 -10.61
N VAL A 31 3.54 2.21 -11.38
CA VAL A 31 4.78 2.77 -11.95
C VAL A 31 5.81 3.14 -10.89
N TRP A 32 5.37 3.61 -9.73
CA TRP A 32 6.27 3.95 -8.62
C TRP A 32 6.76 2.71 -7.86
N SER A 33 5.95 1.64 -7.73
CA SER A 33 6.44 0.41 -7.13
C SER A 33 7.46 -0.31 -8.03
N GLU A 34 7.37 -0.12 -9.35
CA GLU A 34 8.34 -0.63 -10.32
C GLU A 34 9.66 0.15 -10.26
N SER A 35 9.59 1.47 -10.19
CA SER A 35 10.79 2.35 -10.10
C SER A 35 11.43 2.39 -8.72
N GLY A 36 10.76 1.84 -7.68
CA GLY A 36 11.24 1.86 -6.30
C GLY A 36 10.99 3.18 -5.58
N GLN A 37 10.08 4.03 -6.09
CA GLN A 37 9.66 5.25 -5.44
C GLN A 37 8.70 4.96 -4.28
N HIS A 38 8.87 5.67 -3.18
CA HIS A 38 7.95 5.60 -2.04
C HIS A 38 6.56 6.09 -2.47
N THR A 39 5.57 5.27 -2.19
CA THR A 39 4.17 5.52 -2.59
C THR A 39 3.28 5.42 -1.35
N GLY A 40 3.13 6.50 -0.63
CA GLY A 40 2.24 6.59 0.52
C GLY A 40 0.84 7.05 0.11
N ARG A 41 0.57 8.34 0.21
CA ARG A 41 -0.75 8.94 0.01
C ARG A 41 -1.08 9.28 -1.44
N THR A 42 -0.10 9.32 -2.32
CA THR A 42 -0.31 9.61 -3.75
C THR A 42 -1.12 8.50 -4.43
N ASN A 43 -2.14 8.87 -5.18
CA ASN A 43 -3.08 7.95 -5.81
C ASN A 43 -2.58 7.39 -7.16
N ILE A 44 -1.38 6.80 -7.16
CA ILE A 44 -0.83 6.13 -8.35
C ILE A 44 -1.69 4.90 -8.66
N PRO A 45 -2.20 4.77 -9.92
CA PRO A 45 -2.99 3.63 -10.35
C PRO A 45 -2.12 2.38 -10.57
N LEU A 46 -2.79 1.23 -10.76
CA LEU A 46 -2.12 0.02 -11.23
C LEU A 46 -1.64 0.20 -12.68
N THR A 47 -0.52 -0.45 -13.01
CA THR A 47 -0.12 -0.72 -14.40
C THR A 47 -0.96 -1.85 -14.99
N ASP A 48 -0.88 -2.10 -16.30
CA ASP A 48 -1.53 -3.26 -16.93
C ASP A 48 -1.05 -4.58 -16.27
N ILE A 49 0.25 -4.69 -15.98
CA ILE A 49 0.83 -5.81 -15.22
C ILE A 49 0.21 -5.90 -13.83
N GLY A 50 0.06 -4.76 -13.14
CA GLY A 50 -0.59 -4.71 -11.84
C GLY A 50 -2.05 -5.16 -11.87
N CYS A 51 -2.78 -4.82 -12.93
CA CYS A 51 -4.14 -5.29 -13.17
C CYS A 51 -4.20 -6.81 -13.35
N ASP A 52 -3.27 -7.39 -14.12
CA ASP A 52 -3.19 -8.84 -14.32
C ASP A 52 -2.77 -9.57 -13.04
N GLN A 53 -1.85 -9.00 -12.26
CA GLN A 53 -1.50 -9.52 -10.95
C GLN A 53 -2.71 -9.54 -10.00
N ALA A 54 -3.54 -8.51 -10.01
CA ALA A 54 -4.74 -8.44 -9.19
C ALA A 54 -5.76 -9.53 -9.58
N ARG A 55 -6.00 -9.74 -10.87
CA ARG A 55 -6.88 -10.82 -11.38
C ARG A 55 -6.38 -12.20 -10.96
N ALA A 56 -5.08 -12.46 -11.19
CA ALA A 56 -4.46 -13.74 -10.82
C ALA A 56 -4.47 -13.98 -9.29
N ALA A 57 -4.33 -12.92 -8.48
CA ALA A 57 -4.47 -13.03 -7.03
C ALA A 57 -5.91 -13.42 -6.64
N GLY A 58 -6.91 -12.85 -7.30
CA GLY A 58 -8.31 -13.20 -7.09
C GLY A 58 -8.63 -14.67 -7.43
N GLU A 59 -8.03 -15.22 -8.49
CA GLU A 59 -8.16 -16.64 -8.83
C GLU A 59 -7.58 -17.52 -7.72
N ARG A 60 -6.36 -17.24 -7.27
CA ARG A 60 -5.73 -17.96 -6.17
C ARG A 60 -6.51 -17.88 -4.87
N LEU A 61 -7.09 -16.70 -4.56
CA LEU A 61 -7.93 -16.55 -3.37
C LEU A 61 -9.21 -17.41 -3.45
N ARG A 62 -9.86 -17.49 -4.61
CA ARG A 62 -11.02 -18.35 -4.81
C ARG A 62 -10.69 -19.84 -4.69
N GLU A 63 -9.52 -20.25 -5.18
CA GLU A 63 -9.04 -21.64 -5.02
C GLU A 63 -8.71 -21.96 -3.55
N ALA A 64 -8.04 -21.04 -2.85
CA ALA A 64 -7.66 -21.23 -1.44
C ALA A 64 -8.87 -21.14 -0.48
N PHE A 65 -9.86 -20.31 -0.82
CA PHE A 65 -11.05 -20.03 -0.01
C PHE A 65 -12.32 -20.23 -0.83
N PRO A 66 -12.67 -21.47 -1.23
CA PRO A 66 -13.81 -21.74 -2.12
C PRO A 66 -15.17 -21.37 -1.53
N GLN A 67 -15.27 -21.24 -0.21
CA GLN A 67 -16.47 -20.75 0.48
C GLN A 67 -16.57 -19.22 0.49
N GLY A 68 -15.54 -18.53 -0.02
CA GLY A 68 -15.44 -17.07 0.03
C GLY A 68 -15.19 -16.54 1.44
N PHE A 69 -15.45 -15.24 1.60
CA PHE A 69 -15.31 -14.53 2.88
C PHE A 69 -16.67 -14.12 3.40
N ALA A 70 -16.78 -13.99 4.73
CA ALA A 70 -18.03 -13.55 5.36
C ALA A 70 -18.45 -12.17 4.85
N GLN A 71 -19.74 -11.99 4.61
CA GLN A 71 -20.30 -10.72 4.16
C GLN A 71 -19.97 -9.59 5.16
N GLY A 72 -19.53 -8.44 4.65
CA GLY A 72 -19.15 -7.28 5.46
C GLY A 72 -17.79 -7.39 6.14
N CYS A 73 -17.01 -8.45 5.88
CA CYS A 73 -15.65 -8.66 6.39
C CYS A 73 -14.55 -8.33 5.37
N MET A 74 -14.90 -7.61 4.31
CA MET A 74 -13.92 -7.14 3.31
C MET A 74 -13.69 -5.66 3.47
N PHE A 75 -12.42 -5.29 3.51
CA PHE A 75 -11.98 -3.92 3.73
C PHE A 75 -10.90 -3.54 2.72
N ALA A 76 -10.87 -2.29 2.30
CA ALA A 76 -9.85 -1.76 1.43
C ALA A 76 -9.34 -0.40 1.93
N SER A 77 -8.07 -0.15 1.72
CA SER A 77 -7.48 1.19 1.88
C SER A 77 -8.20 2.21 0.97
N PRO A 78 -8.27 3.49 1.35
CA PRO A 78 -8.84 4.54 0.50
C PRO A 78 -8.04 4.77 -0.79
N LEU A 79 -6.82 4.24 -0.88
CA LEU A 79 -5.93 4.49 -2.00
C LEU A 79 -6.37 3.73 -3.26
N ARG A 80 -6.34 4.42 -4.40
CA ARG A 80 -6.82 3.92 -5.70
C ARG A 80 -6.26 2.55 -6.06
N ARG A 81 -4.95 2.33 -5.92
CA ARG A 81 -4.30 1.05 -6.22
C ARG A 81 -4.84 -0.12 -5.41
N ALA A 82 -5.19 0.11 -4.13
CA ALA A 82 -5.76 -0.93 -3.27
C ALA A 82 -7.18 -1.28 -3.68
N GLN A 83 -8.02 -0.27 -3.94
CA GLN A 83 -9.40 -0.47 -4.39
C GLN A 83 -9.45 -1.12 -5.77
N GLN A 84 -8.63 -0.68 -6.74
CA GLN A 84 -8.51 -1.33 -8.04
C GLN A 84 -8.10 -2.79 -7.91
N THR A 85 -7.15 -3.11 -7.02
CA THR A 85 -6.73 -4.50 -6.77
C THR A 85 -7.89 -5.33 -6.24
N ALA A 86 -8.62 -4.84 -5.24
CA ALA A 86 -9.76 -5.56 -4.66
C ALA A 86 -10.86 -5.81 -5.72
N GLN A 87 -11.20 -4.81 -6.51
CA GLN A 87 -12.20 -4.92 -7.58
C GLN A 87 -11.78 -5.95 -8.65
N LEU A 88 -10.55 -5.85 -9.15
CA LEU A 88 -10.03 -6.76 -10.18
C LEU A 88 -9.85 -8.19 -9.68
N ALA A 89 -9.55 -8.37 -8.39
CA ALA A 89 -9.53 -9.67 -7.74
C ALA A 89 -10.94 -10.29 -7.57
N GLY A 90 -12.02 -9.53 -7.85
CA GLY A 90 -13.39 -9.99 -7.73
C GLY A 90 -14.03 -9.72 -6.37
N TYR A 91 -13.44 -8.88 -5.56
CA TYR A 91 -13.91 -8.50 -4.21
C TYR A 91 -14.27 -7.01 -4.15
N GLY A 92 -15.22 -6.59 -5.01
CA GLY A 92 -15.63 -5.19 -5.12
C GLY A 92 -16.60 -4.72 -4.00
N ASP A 93 -17.19 -5.63 -3.24
CA ASP A 93 -18.06 -5.31 -2.10
C ASP A 93 -17.23 -5.21 -0.81
N PHE A 94 -16.51 -4.10 -0.66
CA PHE A 94 -15.66 -3.81 0.50
C PHE A 94 -16.05 -2.49 1.16
N LYS A 95 -15.73 -2.38 2.44
CA LYS A 95 -15.75 -1.11 3.17
C LYS A 95 -14.40 -0.43 3.05
N VAL A 96 -14.40 0.87 2.77
CA VAL A 96 -13.18 1.66 2.78
C VAL A 96 -12.84 2.02 4.22
N LEU A 97 -11.62 1.68 4.66
CA LEU A 97 -11.08 2.02 5.97
C LEU A 97 -9.89 2.98 5.81
N PRO A 98 -10.03 4.26 6.18
CA PRO A 98 -8.92 5.21 6.18
C PRO A 98 -7.74 4.78 7.05
N GLU A 99 -8.02 4.05 8.12
CA GLU A 99 -7.07 3.57 9.14
C GLU A 99 -6.03 2.60 8.55
N ILE A 100 -6.38 1.87 7.48
CA ILE A 100 -5.45 0.96 6.78
C ILE A 100 -4.81 1.59 5.52
N ALA A 101 -4.84 2.91 5.41
CA ALA A 101 -4.08 3.59 4.38
C ALA A 101 -2.58 3.34 4.55
N GLU A 102 -1.83 3.35 3.44
CA GLU A 102 -0.36 3.27 3.48
C GLU A 102 0.22 4.41 4.34
N TRP A 103 1.40 4.23 4.85
CA TRP A 103 2.15 5.26 5.58
C TRP A 103 2.25 6.53 4.75
N ASP A 104 2.09 7.68 5.38
CA ASP A 104 2.39 8.96 4.76
C ASP A 104 3.91 9.16 4.74
N TYR A 105 4.52 8.91 3.60
CA TYR A 105 5.97 9.05 3.44
C TYR A 105 6.45 10.50 3.38
N GLY A 106 5.52 11.47 3.35
CA GLY A 106 5.84 12.89 3.43
C GLY A 106 6.99 13.30 2.51
N ARG A 107 8.09 13.79 3.09
CA ARG A 107 9.28 14.25 2.36
C ARG A 107 9.93 13.20 1.45
N ALA A 108 9.64 11.90 1.66
CA ALA A 108 10.12 10.83 0.80
C ALA A 108 9.15 10.44 -0.32
N GLU A 109 7.91 10.94 -0.31
CA GLU A 109 6.88 10.61 -1.30
C GLU A 109 7.39 10.85 -2.72
N GLY A 110 7.19 9.88 -3.63
CA GLY A 110 7.60 9.98 -5.03
C GLY A 110 9.10 9.91 -5.30
N ARG A 111 9.93 9.62 -4.29
CA ARG A 111 11.39 9.51 -4.40
C ARG A 111 11.85 8.10 -4.12
N THR A 112 12.93 7.67 -4.77
CA THR A 112 13.59 6.41 -4.45
C THR A 112 14.38 6.52 -3.15
N ARG A 113 14.69 5.38 -2.52
CA ARG A 113 15.56 5.36 -1.35
C ARG A 113 16.93 6.02 -1.61
N GLN A 114 17.44 5.88 -2.82
CA GLN A 114 18.72 6.49 -3.22
C GLN A 114 18.61 8.02 -3.24
N ASP A 115 17.56 8.56 -3.86
CA ASP A 115 17.32 10.01 -3.94
C ASP A 115 17.14 10.61 -2.56
N VAL A 116 16.35 9.94 -1.71
CA VAL A 116 16.09 10.37 -0.33
C VAL A 116 17.38 10.38 0.49
N SER A 117 18.18 9.31 0.41
CA SER A 117 19.46 9.22 1.12
C SER A 117 20.48 10.27 0.63
N ALA A 118 20.50 10.53 -0.67
CA ALA A 118 21.36 11.57 -1.25
C ALA A 118 20.95 12.97 -0.78
N ALA A 119 19.66 13.26 -0.77
CA ALA A 119 19.13 14.55 -0.32
C ALA A 119 19.32 14.78 1.19
N GLY A 120 19.17 13.72 1.99
CA GLY A 120 19.37 13.76 3.43
C GLY A 120 20.85 13.78 3.85
N GLY A 121 21.77 13.34 2.99
CA GLY A 121 23.19 13.20 3.30
C GLY A 121 23.52 12.02 4.22
N PHE A 122 22.59 11.07 4.40
CA PHE A 122 22.78 9.87 5.21
C PHE A 122 21.99 8.68 4.65
N ALA A 123 22.32 7.46 5.08
CA ALA A 123 21.60 6.27 4.71
C ALA A 123 20.25 6.22 5.44
N TRP A 124 19.23 6.83 4.84
CA TRP A 124 17.89 6.94 5.40
C TRP A 124 17.13 5.61 5.35
N ASP A 125 16.37 5.35 6.41
CA ASP A 125 15.46 4.21 6.51
C ASP A 125 14.17 4.66 7.22
N VAL A 126 13.01 4.38 6.60
CA VAL A 126 11.73 4.88 7.08
C VAL A 126 11.38 4.40 8.50
N TRP A 127 11.72 3.16 8.84
CA TRP A 127 11.41 2.56 10.13
C TRP A 127 12.27 3.09 11.27
N ARG A 128 13.52 3.45 10.95
CA ARG A 128 14.47 3.96 11.92
C ARG A 128 14.39 5.47 12.09
N ASP A 129 14.25 6.19 10.97
CA ASP A 129 14.47 7.62 10.92
C ASP A 129 13.16 8.41 10.75
N GLY A 130 12.15 7.80 10.14
CA GLY A 130 10.91 8.47 9.76
C GLY A 130 11.08 9.49 8.61
N PRO A 131 9.98 9.96 8.01
CA PRO A 131 10.05 10.99 6.97
C PRO A 131 10.46 12.36 7.50
N GLN A 132 10.23 12.67 8.78
CA GLN A 132 10.55 13.95 9.40
C GLN A 132 12.06 14.18 9.57
N ALA A 133 12.89 13.12 9.55
CA ALA A 133 14.34 13.24 9.58
C ALA A 133 14.94 13.82 8.29
N LEU A 134 14.15 13.91 7.23
CA LEU A 134 14.57 14.44 5.94
C LEU A 134 14.47 15.97 5.92
N PRO A 135 15.28 16.65 5.07
CA PRO A 135 15.25 18.11 4.96
C PRO A 135 13.88 18.66 4.54
N GLU A 136 13.46 19.77 5.14
CA GLU A 136 12.23 20.49 4.78
C GLU A 136 12.23 20.97 3.32
N SER A 137 13.39 21.14 2.72
CA SER A 137 13.53 21.48 1.30
C SER A 137 12.97 20.42 0.35
N LEU A 138 12.63 19.24 0.84
CA LEU A 138 11.94 18.18 0.09
C LEU A 138 10.41 18.31 0.11
N GLU A 139 9.87 19.21 0.95
CA GLU A 139 8.43 19.47 0.97
C GLU A 139 8.00 20.26 -0.26
N GLY A 140 6.75 20.07 -0.64
CA GLY A 140 6.10 20.79 -1.72
C GLY A 140 5.16 19.92 -2.52
N ASP A 141 4.40 20.59 -3.38
CA ASP A 141 3.41 19.93 -4.22
C ASP A 141 3.86 19.97 -5.69
N TRP A 142 3.59 18.88 -6.40
CA TRP A 142 3.77 18.87 -7.86
C TRP A 142 2.71 17.99 -8.53
N ILE A 143 2.70 18.05 -9.85
CA ILE A 143 1.90 17.13 -10.67
C ILE A 143 2.83 16.11 -11.30
N GLU A 144 2.63 14.85 -10.96
CA GLU A 144 3.28 13.72 -11.62
C GLU A 144 2.54 13.42 -12.92
N THR A 145 3.27 13.30 -14.02
CA THR A 145 2.71 12.85 -15.29
C THR A 145 3.09 11.41 -15.54
N LEU A 146 2.11 10.52 -15.46
CA LEU A 146 2.31 9.09 -15.66
C LEU A 146 2.59 8.75 -17.15
N PRO A 147 3.15 7.58 -17.46
CA PRO A 147 3.44 7.16 -18.84
C PRO A 147 2.24 7.14 -19.78
N ASN A 148 1.03 6.97 -19.25
CA ASN A 148 -0.24 7.04 -19.99
C ASN A 148 -0.76 8.47 -20.18
N GLY A 149 -0.04 9.49 -19.72
CA GLY A 149 -0.43 10.91 -19.79
C GLY A 149 -1.36 11.36 -18.65
N GLU A 150 -1.77 10.49 -17.75
CA GLU A 150 -2.57 10.87 -16.58
C GLU A 150 -1.74 11.75 -15.63
N GLN A 151 -2.36 12.83 -15.14
CA GLN A 151 -1.76 13.74 -14.19
C GLN A 151 -2.25 13.40 -12.77
N VAL A 152 -1.32 13.16 -11.86
CA VAL A 152 -1.60 12.81 -10.47
C VAL A 152 -0.99 13.87 -9.55
N PRO A 153 -1.78 14.52 -8.68
CA PRO A 153 -1.24 15.45 -7.71
C PRO A 153 -0.43 14.69 -6.66
N VAL A 154 0.75 15.20 -6.34
CA VAL A 154 1.63 14.69 -5.30
C VAL A 154 1.82 15.78 -4.25
N HIS A 155 1.63 15.42 -3.01
CA HIS A 155 1.82 16.29 -1.87
C HIS A 155 2.92 15.75 -0.95
N ASN A 156 3.96 16.54 -0.72
CA ASN A 156 5.03 16.24 0.21
C ASN A 156 4.99 17.21 1.39
N GLY A 157 4.43 16.74 2.48
CA GLY A 157 4.52 17.39 3.77
C GLY A 157 5.54 16.70 4.68
N PRO A 158 5.43 16.88 6.00
CA PRO A 158 6.32 16.22 6.97
C PRO A 158 6.15 14.69 7.03
N GLY A 159 4.98 14.17 6.62
CA GLY A 159 4.64 12.75 6.71
C GLY A 159 4.19 12.31 8.12
N GLU A 160 3.88 11.01 8.28
CA GLU A 160 3.51 10.40 9.57
C GLU A 160 4.76 9.90 10.32
N THR A 161 4.76 10.03 11.64
CA THR A 161 5.67 9.28 12.51
C THR A 161 5.26 7.82 12.65
N VAL A 162 6.15 6.97 13.16
CA VAL A 162 5.83 5.57 13.48
C VAL A 162 4.68 5.47 14.48
N GLU A 163 4.68 6.37 15.48
CA GLU A 163 3.68 6.43 16.53
C GLU A 163 2.30 6.83 15.99
N GLU A 164 2.23 7.79 15.08
CA GLU A 164 0.99 8.23 14.42
C GLU A 164 0.42 7.11 13.54
N ALA A 165 1.25 6.49 12.70
CA ALA A 165 0.84 5.36 11.87
C ALA A 165 0.36 4.18 12.73
N ALA A 166 1.07 3.87 13.83
CA ALA A 166 0.69 2.82 14.78
C ALA A 166 -0.60 3.15 15.56
N ALA A 167 -0.82 4.42 15.91
CA ALA A 167 -2.04 4.85 16.58
C ALA A 167 -3.26 4.69 15.65
N ARG A 168 -3.15 5.20 14.43
CA ARG A 168 -4.20 5.12 13.40
C ARG A 168 -4.62 3.69 13.09
N THR A 169 -3.68 2.75 13.03
CA THR A 169 -3.96 1.34 12.68
C THR A 169 -4.51 0.51 13.84
N ARG A 170 -4.65 1.08 15.05
CA ARG A 170 -5.23 0.40 16.23
C ARG A 170 -6.70 0.74 16.46
N GLU A 171 -7.22 1.75 15.78
CA GLU A 171 -8.63 2.13 15.82
C GLU A 171 -9.51 1.15 15.04
#